data_4c37f060a20962fdb607625c0e3d9cc0
#
_entry.id   4c37f060a20962fdb607625c0e3d9cc0
#
_cell.length_a   1.000
_cell.length_b   1.000
_cell.length_c   1.000
_cell.angle_alpha   90.00
_cell.angle_beta   90.00
_cell.angle_gamma   90.00
#
_symmetry.space_group_name_H-M   'P 1'
#
loop_
_entity.id
_entity.type
_entity.pdbx_description
1 polymer ?
#
loop_
_entity_poly.entity_id
_entity_poly.type
_entity_poly.pdbx_seq_one_letter_code
_entity_poly.pdbx_strand_id
1 'polypeptide(L)'
;MNIEEFIPIKKEESEINQMSPLVWAYVGDCVYELYIRTYLVDNTSLKPHKLHIESIKYVLRLFHCCQRNHLQAKFLENFYEDLTDDEKDIVRRGRNANNHHLPKNSNVQEYMYSTAFEGLIGYLYLCKKYDRVKEIIEKYIL
;
A
#
# COMPACT_ATOMS: atom_id res chain seq x y z
N MET A 1 20.95 14.17 2.98
CA MET A 1 20.62 13.12 1.99
C MET A 1 19.12 12.93 1.96
N ASN A 2 18.50 13.07 0.81
CA ASN A 2 17.09 12.72 0.64
C ASN A 2 16.96 11.25 0.20
N ILE A 3 15.74 10.73 0.13
CA ILE A 3 15.51 9.32 -0.21
C ILE A 3 16.00 8.99 -1.63
N GLU A 4 15.95 9.95 -2.55
CA GLU A 4 16.39 9.75 -3.93
C GLU A 4 17.91 9.59 -4.05
N GLU A 5 18.66 10.22 -3.15
CA GLU A 5 20.11 10.04 -3.06
C GLU A 5 20.47 8.69 -2.45
N PHE A 6 19.64 8.23 -1.49
CA PHE A 6 19.85 6.95 -0.81
C PHE A 6 19.43 5.76 -1.67
N ILE A 7 18.27 5.85 -2.33
CA ILE A 7 17.73 4.79 -3.18
C ILE A 7 17.31 5.42 -4.53
N PRO A 8 18.26 5.62 -5.46
CA PRO A 8 17.96 6.29 -6.72
C PRO A 8 17.11 5.42 -7.65
N ILE A 9 16.10 6.02 -8.23
CA ILE A 9 15.23 5.40 -9.24
C ILE A 9 15.54 6.07 -10.57
N LYS A 10 16.02 5.28 -11.54
CA LYS A 10 16.43 5.79 -12.86
C LYS A 10 15.38 5.61 -13.94
N LYS A 11 14.35 4.79 -13.69
CA LYS A 11 13.29 4.55 -14.66
C LYS A 11 12.35 5.74 -14.77
N GLU A 12 11.92 6.01 -15.99
CA GLU A 12 10.92 7.04 -16.27
C GLU A 12 9.53 6.57 -15.85
N GLU A 13 8.63 7.51 -15.59
CA GLU A 13 7.25 7.21 -15.17
C GLU A 13 6.51 6.32 -16.18
N SER A 14 6.75 6.52 -17.48
CA SER A 14 6.16 5.68 -18.53
C SER A 14 6.61 4.22 -18.45
N GLU A 15 7.86 3.98 -18.11
CA GLU A 15 8.41 2.63 -17.92
C GLU A 15 7.78 1.97 -16.68
N ILE A 16 7.66 2.73 -15.59
CA ILE A 16 7.06 2.26 -14.34
C ILE A 16 5.58 1.91 -14.57
N ASN A 17 4.87 2.72 -15.32
CA ASN A 17 3.47 2.48 -15.66
C ASN A 17 3.25 1.19 -16.45
N GLN A 18 4.22 0.76 -17.24
CA GLN A 18 4.16 -0.47 -18.04
C GLN A 18 4.56 -1.73 -17.28
N MET A 19 5.06 -1.60 -16.06
CA MET A 19 5.40 -2.76 -15.23
C MET A 19 4.15 -3.54 -14.83
N SER A 20 4.34 -4.82 -14.49
CA SER A 20 3.28 -5.61 -13.86
C SER A 20 2.83 -4.95 -12.55
N PRO A 21 1.52 -4.86 -12.30
CA PRO A 21 1.02 -4.36 -11.01
C PRO A 21 1.58 -5.12 -9.79
N LEU A 22 1.96 -6.37 -9.94
CA LEU A 22 2.58 -7.17 -8.89
C LEU A 22 3.98 -6.66 -8.53
N VAL A 23 4.70 -6.06 -9.47
CA VAL A 23 5.98 -5.39 -9.20
C VAL A 23 5.77 -4.14 -8.37
N TRP A 24 4.74 -3.35 -8.66
CA TRP A 24 4.38 -2.21 -7.81
C TRP A 24 4.03 -2.66 -6.39
N ALA A 25 3.21 -3.71 -6.27
CA ALA A 25 2.82 -4.25 -4.97
C ALA A 25 4.02 -4.78 -4.18
N TYR A 26 4.97 -5.42 -4.85
CA TYR A 26 6.21 -5.90 -4.24
C TYR A 26 6.99 -4.77 -3.57
N VAL A 27 7.12 -3.63 -4.23
CA VAL A 27 7.77 -2.43 -3.66
C VAL A 27 6.88 -1.77 -2.63
N GLY A 28 5.59 -1.64 -2.91
CA GLY A 28 4.62 -0.97 -2.03
C GLY A 28 4.46 -1.63 -0.67
N ASP A 29 4.54 -2.94 -0.61
CA ASP A 29 4.54 -3.69 0.65
C ASP A 29 5.67 -3.22 1.57
N CYS A 30 6.89 -3.15 1.04
CA CYS A 30 8.05 -2.67 1.79
C CYS A 30 7.94 -1.19 2.19
N VAL A 31 7.48 -0.34 1.29
CA VAL A 31 7.34 1.11 1.55
C VAL A 31 6.31 1.35 2.66
N TYR A 32 5.17 0.68 2.57
CA TYR A 32 4.12 0.76 3.58
C TYR A 32 4.63 0.28 4.94
N GLU A 33 5.28 -0.87 4.97
CA GLU A 33 5.79 -1.45 6.20
C GLU A 33 6.89 -0.58 6.83
N LEU A 34 7.78 -0.02 6.02
CA LEU A 34 8.81 0.91 6.50
C LEU A 34 8.15 2.15 7.14
N TYR A 35 7.12 2.70 6.50
CA TYR A 35 6.39 3.85 7.04
C TYR A 35 5.77 3.52 8.40
N ILE A 36 5.05 2.41 8.51
CA ILE A 36 4.38 2.00 9.74
C ILE A 36 5.39 1.72 10.87
N ARG A 37 6.45 1.02 10.59
CA ARG A 37 7.49 0.73 11.59
C ARG A 37 8.17 2.00 12.09
N THR A 38 8.50 2.91 11.19
CA THR A 38 9.08 4.21 11.54
C THR A 38 8.11 5.03 12.39
N TYR A 39 6.84 5.08 12.00
CA TYR A 39 5.78 5.76 12.75
C TYR A 39 5.66 5.22 14.17
N LEU A 40 5.65 3.91 14.34
CA LEU A 40 5.53 3.27 15.66
C LEU A 40 6.74 3.56 16.54
N VAL A 41 7.94 3.53 16.00
CA VAL A 41 9.17 3.87 16.73
C VAL A 41 9.15 5.33 17.18
N ASP A 42 8.70 6.23 16.30
CA ASP A 42 8.67 7.67 16.60
C ASP A 42 7.57 8.04 17.60
N ASN A 43 6.44 7.36 17.58
CA ASN A 43 5.26 7.72 18.38
C ASN A 43 5.01 6.84 19.60
N THR A 44 5.83 5.82 19.84
CA THR A 44 5.67 4.93 20.98
C THR A 44 7.01 4.63 21.66
N SER A 45 6.96 4.09 22.88
CA SER A 45 8.15 3.59 23.59
C SER A 45 8.09 2.07 23.74
N LEU A 46 7.45 1.39 22.79
CA LEU A 46 7.26 -0.05 22.84
C LEU A 46 8.57 -0.81 22.65
N LYS A 47 8.69 -1.95 23.29
CA LYS A 47 9.80 -2.89 23.10
C LYS A 47 9.67 -3.61 21.76
N PRO A 48 10.79 -4.16 21.19
CA PRO A 48 10.78 -4.75 19.85
C PRO A 48 9.66 -5.76 19.57
N HIS A 49 9.36 -6.66 20.53
CA HIS A 49 8.30 -7.65 20.31
C HIS A 49 6.90 -7.01 20.26
N LYS A 50 6.67 -5.94 21.02
CA LYS A 50 5.42 -5.17 21.00
C LYS A 50 5.31 -4.35 19.72
N LEU A 51 6.40 -3.75 19.26
CA LEU A 51 6.46 -3.06 17.97
C LEU A 51 6.09 -4.01 16.82
N HIS A 52 6.61 -5.23 16.86
CA HIS A 52 6.28 -6.23 15.85
C HIS A 52 4.78 -6.58 15.83
N ILE A 53 4.20 -6.81 17.02
CA ILE A 53 2.76 -7.08 17.15
C ILE A 53 1.92 -5.91 16.63
N GLU A 54 2.27 -4.68 17.00
CA GLU A 54 1.55 -3.49 16.53
C GLU A 54 1.69 -3.29 15.02
N SER A 55 2.87 -3.54 14.45
CA SER A 55 3.09 -3.50 12.99
C SER A 55 2.16 -4.45 12.24
N ILE A 56 2.00 -5.67 12.76
CA ILE A 56 1.10 -6.68 12.17
C ILE A 56 -0.34 -6.18 12.16
N LYS A 57 -0.79 -5.50 13.20
CA LYS A 57 -2.15 -4.92 13.24
C LYS A 57 -2.38 -3.93 12.10
N TYR A 58 -1.39 -3.10 11.77
CA TYR A 58 -1.50 -2.15 10.65
C TYR A 58 -1.50 -2.86 9.29
N VAL A 59 -0.72 -3.91 9.14
CA VAL A 59 -0.77 -4.76 7.93
C VAL A 59 -2.15 -5.40 7.81
N LEU A 60 -2.67 -5.96 8.90
CA LEU A 60 -4.00 -6.57 8.93
C LEU A 60 -5.13 -5.57 8.67
N ARG A 61 -4.96 -4.28 8.96
CA ARG A 61 -5.94 -3.25 8.57
C ARG A 61 -6.17 -3.21 7.07
N LEU A 62 -5.11 -3.41 6.26
CA LEU A 62 -5.25 -3.50 4.81
C LEU A 62 -6.10 -4.69 4.39
N PHE A 63 -5.96 -5.82 5.09
CA PHE A 63 -6.73 -7.03 4.81
C PHE A 63 -8.16 -6.96 5.36
N HIS A 64 -8.34 -6.40 6.54
CA HIS A 64 -9.64 -6.33 7.21
C HIS A 64 -10.55 -5.22 6.68
N CYS A 65 -10.02 -4.24 5.97
CA CYS A 65 -10.83 -3.25 5.27
C CYS A 65 -11.83 -3.88 4.28
N CYS A 66 -11.66 -5.16 3.98
CA CYS A 66 -12.49 -5.87 3.00
C CYS A 66 -13.55 -6.79 3.61
N GLN A 67 -13.54 -7.06 4.94
CA GLN A 67 -14.35 -8.15 5.50
C GLN A 67 -15.57 -7.78 6.31
N ARG A 68 -15.69 -6.59 6.85
CA ARG A 68 -16.76 -6.32 7.84
C ARG A 68 -17.59 -5.09 7.54
N ASN A 69 -18.85 -5.35 7.15
CA ASN A 69 -20.00 -4.43 7.23
C ASN A 69 -19.94 -3.11 6.42
N HIS A 70 -21.13 -2.54 6.19
CA HIS A 70 -21.42 -1.28 5.47
C HIS A 70 -20.46 -0.10 5.72
N LEU A 71 -19.80 -0.04 6.88
CA LEU A 71 -18.80 1.00 7.19
C LEU A 71 -17.51 0.86 6.39
N GLN A 72 -17.15 -0.35 6.00
CA GLN A 72 -15.92 -0.63 5.25
C GLN A 72 -16.10 -0.48 3.76
N ALA A 73 -17.26 -0.85 3.23
CA ALA A 73 -17.61 -0.53 1.86
C ALA A 73 -17.56 0.99 1.66
N LYS A 74 -18.06 1.76 2.65
CA LYS A 74 -18.01 3.22 2.62
C LYS A 74 -16.59 3.78 2.70
N PHE A 75 -15.70 3.14 3.46
CA PHE A 75 -14.27 3.51 3.49
C PHE A 75 -13.61 3.31 2.12
N LEU A 76 -13.83 2.17 1.49
CA LEU A 76 -13.29 1.88 0.16
C LEU A 76 -13.88 2.82 -0.90
N GLU A 77 -15.17 3.14 -0.81
CA GLU A 77 -15.81 4.12 -1.69
C GLU A 77 -15.17 5.51 -1.51
N ASN A 78 -15.02 5.98 -0.27
CA ASN A 78 -14.39 7.27 0.02
C ASN A 78 -12.93 7.30 -0.42
N PHE A 79 -12.18 6.24 -0.16
CA PHE A 79 -10.79 6.11 -0.60
C PHE A 79 -10.70 6.20 -2.12
N TYR A 80 -11.53 5.43 -2.81
CA TYR A 80 -11.52 5.41 -4.28
C TYR A 80 -11.92 6.76 -4.88
N GLU A 81 -12.93 7.42 -4.31
CA GLU A 81 -13.37 8.74 -4.80
C GLU A 81 -12.31 9.83 -4.64
N ASP A 82 -11.47 9.74 -3.61
CA ASP A 82 -10.40 10.71 -3.36
C ASP A 82 -9.18 10.52 -4.27
N LEU A 83 -9.12 9.42 -5.01
CA LEU A 83 -8.02 9.15 -5.93
C LEU A 83 -8.17 9.97 -7.22
N THR A 84 -7.03 10.34 -7.81
CA THR A 84 -7.01 10.89 -9.17
C THR A 84 -7.40 9.81 -10.18
N ASP A 85 -7.75 10.20 -11.40
CA ASP A 85 -8.10 9.25 -12.45
C ASP A 85 -6.94 8.30 -12.77
N ASP A 86 -5.71 8.80 -12.78
CA ASP A 86 -4.52 7.97 -12.98
C ASP A 86 -4.34 6.97 -11.83
N GLU A 87 -4.53 7.41 -10.59
CA GLU A 87 -4.46 6.55 -9.41
C GLU A 87 -5.56 5.47 -9.41
N LYS A 88 -6.77 5.83 -9.84
CA LYS A 88 -7.87 4.87 -10.01
C LYS A 88 -7.52 3.78 -11.02
N ASP A 89 -6.86 4.16 -12.11
CA ASP A 89 -6.40 3.19 -13.11
C ASP A 89 -5.36 2.22 -12.52
N ILE A 90 -4.42 2.73 -11.75
CA ILE A 90 -3.41 1.91 -11.06
C ILE A 90 -4.07 0.93 -10.07
N VAL A 91 -5.02 1.40 -9.27
CA VAL A 91 -5.78 0.56 -8.33
C VAL A 91 -6.56 -0.52 -9.08
N ARG A 92 -7.25 -0.18 -10.16
CA ARG A 92 -7.99 -1.13 -10.99
C ARG A 92 -7.06 -2.21 -11.54
N ARG A 93 -5.92 -1.82 -12.09
CA ARG A 93 -4.93 -2.75 -12.64
C ARG A 93 -4.34 -3.65 -11.55
N GLY A 94 -4.06 -3.12 -10.37
CA GLY A 94 -3.60 -3.89 -9.21
C GLY A 94 -4.64 -4.91 -8.74
N ARG A 95 -5.91 -4.50 -8.65
CA ARG A 95 -7.01 -5.39 -8.27
C ARG A 95 -7.19 -6.54 -9.27
N ASN A 96 -7.00 -6.27 -10.55
CA ASN A 96 -7.19 -7.24 -11.62
C ASN A 96 -5.91 -8.04 -11.93
N ALA A 97 -4.81 -7.78 -11.22
CA ALA A 97 -3.57 -8.50 -11.43
C ALA A 97 -3.76 -9.99 -11.11
N ASN A 98 -3.33 -10.83 -12.05
CA ASN A 98 -3.48 -12.26 -11.94
C ASN A 98 -2.25 -12.83 -11.21
N ASN A 99 -2.44 -13.30 -9.98
CA ASN A 99 -1.40 -13.98 -9.22
C ASN A 99 -1.81 -15.44 -9.00
N HIS A 100 -1.06 -16.35 -9.60
CA HIS A 100 -1.29 -17.79 -9.50
C HIS A 100 -0.86 -18.39 -8.15
N HIS A 101 -0.24 -17.62 -7.28
CA HIS A 101 0.29 -18.04 -5.98
C HIS A 101 -0.53 -17.46 -4.82
N LEU A 102 -1.86 -17.65 -4.85
CA LEU A 102 -2.70 -17.28 -3.72
C LEU A 102 -2.32 -18.13 -2.49
N PRO A 103 -2.07 -17.50 -1.32
CA PRO A 103 -1.87 -18.25 -0.10
C PRO A 103 -3.08 -19.15 0.19
N LYS A 104 -2.85 -20.37 0.66
CA LYS A 104 -3.93 -21.26 1.11
C LYS A 104 -4.74 -20.54 2.20
N ASN A 105 -6.07 -20.64 2.14
CA ASN A 105 -7.01 -20.02 3.07
C ASN A 105 -7.11 -18.49 3.02
N SER A 106 -6.56 -17.82 1.99
CA SER A 106 -6.77 -16.40 1.82
C SER A 106 -8.10 -16.14 1.10
N ASN A 107 -8.80 -15.08 1.52
CA ASN A 107 -9.95 -14.56 0.80
C ASN A 107 -9.44 -13.87 -0.47
N VAL A 108 -9.96 -14.27 -1.63
CA VAL A 108 -9.53 -13.74 -2.94
C VAL A 108 -9.76 -12.22 -3.02
N GLN A 109 -10.88 -11.73 -2.53
CA GLN A 109 -11.19 -10.29 -2.55
C GLN A 109 -10.24 -9.48 -1.68
N GLU A 110 -9.94 -9.94 -0.47
CA GLU A 110 -8.98 -9.29 0.42
C GLU A 110 -7.60 -9.20 -0.22
N TYR A 111 -7.17 -10.30 -0.81
CA TYR A 111 -5.90 -10.34 -1.53
C TYR A 111 -5.87 -9.33 -2.67
N MET A 112 -6.93 -9.26 -3.47
CA MET A 112 -7.03 -8.32 -4.59
C MET A 112 -6.98 -6.86 -4.12
N TYR A 113 -7.66 -6.53 -3.02
CA TYR A 113 -7.65 -5.16 -2.48
C TYR A 113 -6.32 -4.79 -1.84
N SER A 114 -5.70 -5.71 -1.10
CA SER A 114 -4.37 -5.44 -0.53
C SER A 114 -3.32 -5.27 -1.63
N THR A 115 -3.37 -6.08 -2.67
CA THR A 115 -2.50 -5.93 -3.85
C THR A 115 -2.73 -4.60 -4.55
N ALA A 116 -3.98 -4.17 -4.69
CA ALA A 116 -4.32 -2.88 -5.29
C ALA A 116 -3.78 -1.70 -4.46
N PHE A 117 -3.92 -1.75 -3.14
CA PHE A 117 -3.39 -0.71 -2.26
C PHE A 117 -1.86 -0.68 -2.27
N GLU A 118 -1.23 -1.81 -2.07
CA GLU A 118 0.23 -1.93 -2.12
C GLU A 118 0.78 -1.53 -3.49
N GLY A 119 0.08 -1.91 -4.56
CA GLY A 119 0.41 -1.51 -5.92
C GLY A 119 0.38 0.00 -6.11
N LEU A 120 -0.64 0.67 -5.58
CA LEU A 120 -0.73 2.14 -5.62
C LEU A 120 0.43 2.79 -4.86
N ILE A 121 0.70 2.34 -3.64
CA ILE A 121 1.80 2.86 -2.83
C ILE A 121 3.14 2.66 -3.56
N GLY A 122 3.38 1.47 -4.10
CA GLY A 122 4.60 1.16 -4.83
C GLY A 122 4.75 1.98 -6.11
N TYR A 123 3.70 2.13 -6.88
CA TYR A 123 3.68 2.95 -8.08
C TYR A 123 4.02 4.42 -7.77
N LEU A 124 3.35 4.99 -6.78
CA LEU A 124 3.60 6.38 -6.37
C LEU A 124 5.02 6.57 -5.87
N TYR A 125 5.54 5.63 -5.09
CA TYR A 125 6.91 5.66 -4.60
C TYR A 125 7.91 5.62 -5.76
N LEU A 126 7.73 4.69 -6.70
CA LEU A 126 8.61 4.56 -7.86
C LEU A 126 8.58 5.80 -8.76
N CYS A 127 7.43 6.47 -8.85
CA CYS A 127 7.26 7.73 -9.57
C CYS A 127 7.71 8.95 -8.75
N LYS A 128 8.34 8.75 -7.59
CA LYS A 128 8.86 9.81 -6.70
C LYS A 128 7.77 10.73 -6.13
N LYS A 129 6.55 10.25 -6.05
CA LYS A 129 5.41 10.99 -5.47
C LYS A 129 5.28 10.68 -3.97
N TYR A 130 6.33 10.96 -3.22
CA TYR A 130 6.45 10.63 -1.79
C TYR A 130 5.42 11.34 -0.93
N ASP A 131 5.13 12.61 -1.22
CA ASP A 131 4.14 13.38 -0.48
C ASP A 131 2.74 12.77 -0.62
N ARG A 132 2.42 12.23 -1.80
CA ARG A 132 1.15 11.55 -2.02
C ARG A 132 1.07 10.22 -1.27
N VAL A 133 2.15 9.46 -1.22
CA VAL A 133 2.24 8.23 -0.41
C VAL A 133 1.95 8.54 1.05
N LYS A 134 2.61 9.54 1.59
CA LYS A 134 2.41 10.00 2.98
C LYS A 134 0.97 10.41 3.23
N GLU A 135 0.40 11.24 2.36
CA GLU A 135 -0.98 11.72 2.46
C GLU A 135 -1.98 10.56 2.51
N ILE A 136 -1.82 9.58 1.64
CA ILE A 136 -2.71 8.41 1.59
C ILE A 136 -2.59 7.58 2.89
N ILE A 137 -1.38 7.29 3.34
CA ILE A 137 -1.18 6.50 4.55
C ILE A 137 -1.73 7.23 5.77
N GLU A 138 -1.45 8.51 5.93
CA GLU A 138 -1.93 9.30 7.06
C GLU A 138 -3.45 9.40 7.08
N LYS A 139 -4.08 9.62 5.93
CA LYS A 139 -5.52 9.82 5.86
C LYS A 139 -6.33 8.55 6.07
N TYR A 140 -5.86 7.42 5.55
CA TYR A 140 -6.67 6.19 5.49
C TYR A 140 -6.23 5.10 6.45
N ILE A 141 -5.01 5.14 6.94
CA ILE A 141 -4.47 4.08 7.79
C ILE A 141 -4.25 4.55 9.22
N LEU A 142 -3.71 5.72 9.39
CA LEU A 142 -3.47 6.32 10.70
C LEU A 142 -4.70 7.10 11.16
#